data_064bd57221af2cf25028a5f52944b1d5
#
_entry.id   064bd57221af2cf25028a5f52944b1d5
#
_cell.length_a   1.000
_cell.length_b   1.000
_cell.length_c   1.000
_cell.angle_alpha   90.00
_cell.angle_beta   90.00
_cell.angle_gamma   90.00
#
_symmetry.space_group_name_H-M   'P 1'
#
loop_
_entity.id
_entity.type
_entity.pdbx_description
1 polymer ?
#
loop_
_entity_poly.entity_id
_entity_poly.type
_entity_poly.pdbx_seq_one_letter_code
_entity_poly.pdbx_strand_id
1 'polypeptide(L)'
;MYYVYMLQSPKADDIYIGFTPDLRRRMHEHRSEHRDWRLIYYEAYASEKDARLRERRLKHHGSGKAELKKRLQNSLQSVSQIGAGRSEMGQPTV
;
A
#
# COMPACT_ATOMS: atom_id res chain seq x y z
N MET A 1 17.55 -3.81 -1.36
CA MET A 1 16.60 -2.77 -1.76
C MET A 1 15.90 -2.18 -0.56
N TYR A 2 15.36 -0.99 -0.73
CA TYR A 2 14.63 -0.29 0.31
C TYR A 2 13.25 0.01 -0.23
N TYR A 3 12.23 -0.16 0.60
CA TYR A 3 10.85 -0.15 0.13
C TYR A 3 10.01 0.90 0.82
N VAL A 4 9.16 1.55 0.03
CA VAL A 4 8.08 2.36 0.56
C VAL A 4 6.81 1.62 0.20
N TYR A 5 5.94 1.39 1.18
CA TYR A 5 4.77 0.56 0.94
C TYR A 5 3.51 1.22 1.47
N MET A 6 2.39 0.76 0.96
CA MET A 6 1.09 1.28 1.33
C MET A 6 0.17 0.14 1.74
N LEU A 7 -0.39 0.26 2.92
CA LEU A 7 -1.38 -0.69 3.42
C LEU A 7 -2.74 -0.02 3.48
N GLN A 8 -3.77 -0.80 3.26
CA GLN A 8 -5.14 -0.32 3.36
C GLN A 8 -5.85 -1.08 4.48
N SER A 9 -6.57 -0.34 5.32
CA SER A 9 -7.32 -0.95 6.40
C SER A 9 -8.62 -1.54 5.86
N PRO A 10 -9.21 -2.50 6.57
CA PRO A 10 -10.49 -3.07 6.13
C PRO A 10 -11.63 -2.07 6.25
N LYS A 11 -11.41 -0.99 6.97
CA LYS A 11 -12.43 0.05 7.14
C LYS A 11 -12.30 1.13 6.09
N ALA A 12 -11.79 0.76 4.96
CA ALA A 12 -11.87 1.49 3.73
C ALA A 12 -10.93 2.68 3.56
N ASP A 13 -10.96 3.63 4.43
CA ASP A 13 -10.29 4.88 4.10
C ASP A 13 -8.93 5.08 4.73
N ASP A 14 -8.57 4.22 5.65
CA ASP A 14 -7.29 4.39 6.32
C ASP A 14 -6.17 3.78 5.50
N ILE A 15 -5.22 4.62 5.20
CA ILE A 15 -4.04 4.24 4.44
C ILE A 15 -2.82 4.45 5.32
N TYR A 16 -1.98 3.45 5.39
CA TYR A 16 -0.72 3.54 6.10
C TYR A 16 0.44 3.52 5.11
N ILE A 17 1.35 4.47 5.27
CA ILE A 17 2.56 4.56 4.45
C ILE A 17 3.74 4.21 5.35
N GLY A 18 4.58 3.29 4.90
CA GLY A 18 5.74 2.88 5.69
C GLY A 18 6.99 2.70 4.86
N PHE A 19 8.10 2.53 5.56
CA PHE A 19 9.40 2.29 4.97
C PHE A 19 9.98 1.03 5.61
N THR A 20 10.65 0.21 4.81
CA THR A 20 11.35 -0.94 5.36
C THR A 20 12.48 -1.38 4.43
N PRO A 21 13.62 -1.85 4.98
CA PRO A 21 14.63 -2.49 4.14
C PRO A 21 14.30 -3.95 3.84
N ASP A 22 13.26 -4.50 4.46
CA ASP A 22 12.90 -5.90 4.27
C ASP A 22 11.38 -6.01 4.20
N LEU A 23 10.84 -5.92 3.01
CA LEU A 23 9.39 -5.88 2.82
C LEU A 23 8.71 -7.17 3.27
N ARG A 24 9.32 -8.30 2.94
CA ARG A 24 8.73 -9.59 3.31
C ARG A 24 8.58 -9.74 4.82
N ARG A 25 9.64 -9.42 5.55
CA ARG A 25 9.61 -9.51 7.00
C ARG A 25 8.61 -8.53 7.59
N ARG A 26 8.60 -7.31 7.06
CA ARG A 26 7.69 -6.28 7.58
C ARG A 26 6.23 -6.66 7.35
N MET A 27 5.93 -7.25 6.21
CA MET A 27 4.58 -7.70 5.94
C MET A 27 4.17 -8.83 6.87
N HIS A 28 5.11 -9.69 7.20
CA HIS A 28 4.84 -10.77 8.14
C HIS A 28 4.53 -10.19 9.53
N GLU A 29 5.27 -9.18 9.96
CA GLU A 29 5.02 -8.53 11.24
C GLU A 29 3.67 -7.84 11.26
N HIS A 30 3.34 -7.14 10.18
CA HIS A 30 2.05 -6.48 10.08
C HIS A 30 0.89 -7.49 10.15
N ARG A 31 1.07 -8.63 9.54
CA ARG A 31 0.03 -9.66 9.56
C ARG A 31 -0.24 -10.16 10.96
N SER A 32 0.79 -10.22 11.78
CA SER A 32 0.63 -10.61 13.18
C SER A 32 -0.11 -9.56 14.00
N GLU A 33 0.18 -8.29 13.72
CA GLU A 33 -0.33 -7.18 14.51
C GLU A 33 -1.66 -6.63 13.99
N HIS A 34 -1.78 -6.60 12.66
CA HIS A 34 -2.93 -5.99 11.99
C HIS A 34 -3.34 -6.85 10.82
N ARG A 35 -3.85 -8.03 11.12
CA ARG A 35 -4.11 -9.03 10.09
C ARG A 35 -5.10 -8.59 9.02
N ASP A 36 -5.97 -7.63 9.36
CA ASP A 36 -6.98 -7.19 8.41
C ASP A 36 -6.48 -6.14 7.44
N TRP A 37 -5.31 -5.58 7.69
CA TRP A 37 -4.72 -4.62 6.77
C TRP A 37 -4.04 -5.38 5.65
N ARG A 38 -4.07 -4.82 4.45
CA ARG A 38 -3.43 -5.51 3.33
C ARG A 38 -2.55 -4.57 2.54
N LEU A 39 -1.50 -5.15 1.98
CA LEU A 39 -0.57 -4.45 1.13
C LEU A 39 -1.22 -4.23 -0.23
N ILE A 40 -1.29 -2.98 -0.67
CA ILE A 40 -1.88 -2.64 -1.96
C ILE A 40 -0.86 -2.09 -2.94
N TYR A 41 0.32 -1.68 -2.46
CA TYR A 41 1.30 -1.05 -3.33
C TYR A 41 2.64 -0.95 -2.64
N TYR A 42 3.71 -1.04 -3.39
CA TYR A 42 5.03 -0.72 -2.87
C TYR A 42 5.95 -0.25 -4.00
N GLU A 43 6.97 0.49 -3.59
CA GLU A 43 8.04 0.95 -4.47
C GLU A 43 9.35 0.47 -3.91
N ALA A 44 10.28 0.07 -4.78
CA ALA A 44 11.58 -0.40 -4.36
C ALA A 44 12.67 0.54 -4.86
N TYR A 45 13.61 0.85 -3.98
CA TYR A 45 14.70 1.77 -4.29
C TYR A 45 16.03 1.13 -3.95
N ALA A 46 17.01 1.38 -4.78
CA ALA A 46 18.37 0.95 -4.48
C ALA A 46 18.99 1.81 -3.37
N SER A 47 18.54 3.04 -3.23
CA SER A 47 19.07 3.99 -2.27
C SER A 47 18.11 4.18 -1.11
N GLU A 48 18.64 4.05 0.10
CA GLU A 48 17.83 4.28 1.29
C GLU A 48 17.35 5.73 1.35
N LYS A 49 18.21 6.67 0.97
CA LYS A 49 17.84 8.07 0.96
C LYS A 49 16.64 8.35 0.09
N ASP A 50 16.63 7.74 -1.09
CA ASP A 50 15.52 7.93 -2.01
C ASP A 50 14.23 7.38 -1.45
N ALA A 51 14.30 6.21 -0.85
CA ALA A 51 13.12 5.60 -0.26
C ALA A 51 12.58 6.43 0.90
N ARG A 52 13.46 6.90 1.77
CA ARG A 52 13.02 7.70 2.91
C ARG A 52 12.44 9.04 2.49
N LEU A 53 13.02 9.64 1.44
CA LEU A 53 12.48 10.89 0.93
C LEU A 53 11.09 10.67 0.35
N ARG A 54 10.91 9.59 -0.36
CA ARG A 54 9.60 9.24 -0.93
C ARG A 54 8.56 9.02 0.17
N GLU A 55 8.95 8.27 1.20
CA GLU A 55 8.05 8.02 2.32
C GLU A 55 7.62 9.33 2.97
N ARG A 56 8.57 10.22 3.21
CA ARG A 56 8.27 11.49 3.83
C ARG A 56 7.32 12.32 2.97
N ARG A 57 7.56 12.34 1.67
CA ARG A 57 6.71 13.10 0.76
C ARG A 57 5.29 12.56 0.72
N LEU A 58 5.16 11.25 0.73
CA LEU A 58 3.84 10.65 0.72
C LEU A 58 3.08 10.90 2.00
N LYS A 59 3.79 10.99 3.12
CA LYS A 59 3.15 11.23 4.41
C LYS A 59 2.78 12.68 4.64
N HIS A 60 3.61 13.59 4.17
CA HIS A 60 3.49 14.99 4.55
C HIS A 60 3.06 15.93 3.43
N HIS A 61 3.04 15.45 2.21
CA HIS A 61 2.64 16.26 1.06
C HIS A 61 1.41 15.62 0.43
N GLY A 62 0.27 16.23 0.69
CA GLY A 62 -1.00 15.67 0.26
C GLY A 62 -1.08 15.35 -1.23
N SER A 63 -0.44 16.16 -2.07
CA SER A 63 -0.54 15.96 -3.52
C SER A 63 0.09 14.64 -3.96
N GLY A 64 1.23 14.26 -3.37
CA GLY A 64 1.87 13.00 -3.73
C GLY A 64 1.00 11.80 -3.41
N LYS A 65 0.38 11.82 -2.25
CA LYS A 65 -0.50 10.74 -1.83
C LYS A 65 -1.76 10.71 -2.68
N ALA A 66 -2.30 11.89 -2.99
CA ALA A 66 -3.51 11.97 -3.80
C ALA A 66 -3.27 11.43 -5.21
N GLU A 67 -2.13 11.79 -5.80
CA GLU A 67 -1.76 11.27 -7.10
C GLU A 67 -1.65 9.76 -7.10
N LEU A 68 -1.00 9.23 -6.08
CA LEU A 68 -0.82 7.80 -5.97
C LEU A 68 -2.17 7.09 -5.80
N LYS A 69 -3.07 7.66 -5.04
CA LYS A 69 -4.39 7.08 -4.85
C LYS A 69 -5.16 7.00 -6.17
N LYS A 70 -5.00 8.00 -7.02
CA LYS A 70 -5.65 7.99 -8.33
C LYS A 70 -5.14 6.82 -9.17
N ARG A 71 -3.84 6.55 -9.10
CA ARG A 71 -3.27 5.43 -9.81
C ARG A 71 -3.76 4.10 -9.32
N LEU A 72 -4.08 4.04 -8.04
CA LEU A 72 -4.41 2.79 -7.37
C LEU A 72 -5.90 2.60 -7.19
N GLN A 73 -6.72 3.21 -8.02
CA GLN A 73 -8.17 3.13 -7.89
C GLN A 73 -8.67 1.71 -7.74
N ASN A 74 -8.12 0.81 -8.53
CA ASN A 74 -8.57 -0.58 -8.49
C ASN A 74 -7.98 -1.36 -7.33
N SER A 75 -6.83 -0.92 -6.82
CA SER A 75 -6.22 -1.55 -5.66
C SER A 75 -6.88 -1.09 -4.38
N LEU A 76 -7.33 0.17 -4.37
CA LEU A 76 -8.03 0.75 -3.25
C LEU A 76 -9.50 0.40 -3.35
N GLN A 77 -9.91 -0.59 -2.61
CA GLN A 77 -11.30 -1.03 -2.66
C GLN A 77 -11.95 -0.83 -1.31
N SER A 78 -13.19 -0.39 -1.35
CA SER A 78 -13.97 -0.34 -0.14
C SER A 78 -14.42 -1.74 0.21
N VAL A 79 -14.84 -1.93 1.45
CA VAL A 79 -15.33 -3.21 1.89
C VAL A 79 -16.53 -3.66 1.05
N SER A 80 -17.40 -2.72 0.72
CA SER A 80 -18.58 -3.04 -0.07
C SER A 80 -18.20 -3.47 -1.49
N GLN A 81 -17.19 -2.86 -2.06
CA GLN A 81 -16.73 -3.23 -3.39
C GLN A 81 -16.11 -4.61 -3.42
N ILE A 82 -15.45 -4.98 -2.36
CA ILE A 82 -14.84 -6.28 -2.27
C ILE A 82 -15.88 -7.38 -2.41
N GLY A 83 -16.99 -7.21 -1.76
CA GLY A 83 -18.05 -8.17 -1.85
C GLY A 83 -18.64 -8.29 -3.25
N ALA A 84 -18.69 -7.20 -3.94
CA ALA A 84 -19.25 -7.17 -5.29
C ALA A 84 -18.30 -7.81 -6.28
N GLY A 85 -17.10 -7.58 -6.05
CA GLY A 85 -16.18 -8.00 -7.06
C GLY A 85 -15.88 -9.42 -7.10
N ARG A 86 -15.93 -9.59 -7.03
CA ARG A 86 -15.42 -10.40 -7.37
C ARG A 86 -15.05 -10.79 -8.27
N SER A 87 -15.00 -10.50 -8.45
CA SER A 87 -14.75 -10.64 -9.32
C SER A 87 -13.78 -10.80 -9.85
N GLU A 88 -13.53 -10.94 -9.64
CA GLU A 88 -12.82 -10.98 -10.05
C GLU A 88 -12.26 -11.32 -10.67
N MET A 89 -12.53 -11.43 -10.80
CA MET A 89 -12.17 -11.61 -11.41
C MET A 89 -11.23 -11.60 -11.85
N GLY A 90 -10.92 -11.60 -11.65
CA GLY A 90 -10.28 -11.57 -12.02
C GLY A 90 -9.32 -11.36 -12.40
N GLN A 91 -8.90 -11.30 -12.60
CA GLN A 91 -8.02 -11.17 -13.01
C GLN A 91 -7.04 -11.26 -13.20
N PRO A 92 -6.59 -11.41 -13.27
CA PRO A 92 -5.50 -11.52 -13.37
C PRO A 92 -4.74 -11.33 -14.10
N THR A 93 -4.41 -11.19 -14.46
CA THR A 93 -3.72 -11.12 -15.12
C THR A 93 -2.64 -10.58 -15.14
N VAL A 94 -1.93 -10.59 -15.09
CA VAL A 94 -1.01 -10.27 -15.28
C VAL A 94 -0.32 -10.20 -15.46
#